data_a0fd7d9fe6cc9853077a6a0a76159f22
#
_entry.id   a0fd7d9fe6cc9853077a6a0a76159f22
#
_cell.length_a   1.000
_cell.length_b   1.000
_cell.length_c   1.000
_cell.angle_alpha   90.00
_cell.angle_beta   90.00
_cell.angle_gamma   90.00
#
_symmetry.space_group_name_H-M   'P 1'
#
loop_
_entity.id
_entity.type
_entity.pdbx_description
1 polymer ?
#
loop_
_entity_poly.entity_id
_entity_poly.type
_entity_poly.pdbx_seq_one_letter_code
_entity_poly.pdbx_strand_id
1 'polypeptide(L)'
;MSKKFVAELAEILKLLSNIEEQYNLVAFNQTEKKIYYTIATNLASDSKCNITDLISSSGFSRSTIYKTLKKFETQGLIKMEQSFGDKREFNLDLITA
;
A
#
# COMPACT_ATOMS: atom_id res chain seq x y z
N MET A 1 22.68 19.31 9.76
CA MET A 1 22.29 18.14 9.01
C MET A 1 23.34 17.84 7.95
N SER A 2 23.72 16.58 7.78
CA SER A 2 24.79 16.26 6.84
C SER A 2 24.32 16.36 5.39
N LYS A 3 25.24 16.77 4.51
CA LYS A 3 24.95 16.82 3.08
C LYS A 3 24.61 15.46 2.50
N LYS A 4 25.24 14.40 3.07
CA LYS A 4 24.96 13.04 2.66
C LYS A 4 23.52 12.64 2.91
N PHE A 5 22.99 12.94 4.10
CA PHE A 5 21.59 12.67 4.44
C PHE A 5 20.63 13.40 3.51
N VAL A 6 20.88 14.69 3.27
CA VAL A 6 20.03 15.50 2.39
C VAL A 6 20.01 14.92 0.98
N ALA A 7 21.18 14.53 0.46
CA ALA A 7 21.27 13.94 -0.87
C ALA A 7 20.54 12.59 -0.97
N GLU A 8 20.69 11.74 0.04
CA GLU A 8 19.99 10.46 0.09
C GLU A 8 18.49 10.63 0.14
N LEU A 9 18.01 11.54 0.98
CA LEU A 9 16.58 11.83 1.10
C LEU A 9 16.02 12.36 -0.21
N ALA A 10 16.72 13.28 -0.86
CA ALA A 10 16.29 13.84 -2.14
C ALA A 10 16.19 12.76 -3.22
N GLU A 11 17.15 11.84 -3.26
CA GLU A 11 17.15 10.72 -4.21
C GLU A 11 15.94 9.80 -3.99
N ILE A 12 15.66 9.45 -2.74
CA ILE A 12 14.52 8.60 -2.39
C ILE A 12 13.21 9.28 -2.78
N LEU A 13 13.07 10.57 -2.47
CA LEU A 13 11.86 11.31 -2.82
C LEU A 13 11.65 11.40 -4.33
N LYS A 14 12.73 11.55 -5.08
CA LYS A 14 12.65 11.57 -6.55
C LYS A 14 12.19 10.23 -7.10
N LEU A 15 12.74 9.13 -6.60
CA LEU A 15 12.33 7.79 -7.01
C LEU A 15 10.86 7.53 -6.67
N LEU A 16 10.44 7.92 -5.48
CA LEU A 16 9.04 7.76 -5.06
C LEU A 16 8.10 8.58 -5.95
N SER A 17 8.46 9.82 -6.27
CA SER A 17 7.67 10.66 -7.15
C SER A 17 7.50 10.03 -8.53
N ASN A 18 8.55 9.42 -9.08
CA ASN A 18 8.48 8.74 -10.37
C ASN A 18 7.52 7.55 -10.31
N ILE A 19 7.55 6.78 -9.22
CA ILE A 19 6.63 5.65 -9.03
C ILE A 19 5.19 6.14 -8.93
N GLU A 20 4.95 7.21 -8.18
CA GLU A 20 3.62 7.79 -8.03
C GLU A 20 3.04 8.23 -9.38
N GLU A 21 3.86 8.84 -10.23
CA GLU A 21 3.42 9.23 -11.57
C GLU A 21 3.14 8.01 -12.44
N GLN A 22 4.04 7.03 -12.43
CA GLN A 22 3.93 5.84 -13.28
C GLN A 22 2.67 5.02 -12.98
N TYR A 23 2.27 4.93 -11.72
CA TYR A 23 1.13 4.11 -11.31
C TYR A 23 -0.10 4.92 -10.94
N ASN A 24 -0.14 6.21 -11.27
CA ASN A 24 -1.28 7.10 -11.02
C ASN A 24 -1.64 7.25 -9.54
N LEU A 25 -0.64 7.27 -8.68
CA LEU A 25 -0.86 7.44 -7.23
C LEU A 25 -0.88 8.92 -6.82
N VAL A 26 -0.58 9.83 -7.72
CA VAL A 26 -0.47 11.26 -7.44
C VAL A 26 -1.79 11.82 -6.89
N ALA A 27 -2.92 11.31 -7.37
CA ALA A 27 -4.24 11.79 -6.96
C ALA A 27 -4.69 11.25 -5.59
N PHE A 28 -3.94 10.34 -4.99
CA PHE A 28 -4.32 9.76 -3.71
C PHE A 28 -4.08 10.76 -2.57
N ASN A 29 -4.96 10.74 -1.58
CA ASN A 29 -4.74 11.49 -0.36
C ASN A 29 -3.70 10.76 0.52
N GLN A 30 -3.31 11.38 1.64
CA GLN A 30 -2.28 10.82 2.52
C GLN A 30 -2.68 9.47 3.11
N THR A 31 -3.94 9.31 3.50
CA THR A 31 -4.46 8.05 4.03
C THR A 31 -4.35 6.94 2.99
N GLU A 32 -4.76 7.21 1.77
CA GLU A 32 -4.69 6.25 0.67
C GLU A 32 -3.26 5.87 0.35
N LYS A 33 -2.36 6.84 0.27
CA LYS A 33 -0.94 6.58 0.03
C LYS A 33 -0.34 5.71 1.14
N LYS A 34 -0.65 6.03 2.40
CA LYS A 34 -0.11 5.26 3.52
C LYS A 34 -0.60 3.81 3.48
N ILE A 35 -1.86 3.59 3.17
CA ILE A 35 -2.42 2.24 3.06
C ILE A 35 -1.75 1.48 1.91
N TYR A 36 -1.65 2.11 0.76
CA TYR A 36 -1.01 1.50 -0.41
C TYR A 36 0.45 1.11 -0.12
N TYR A 37 1.21 2.02 0.48
CA TYR A 37 2.62 1.76 0.81
C TYR A 37 2.78 0.71 1.90
N THR A 38 1.84 0.64 2.83
CA THR A 38 1.86 -0.40 3.87
C THR A 38 1.64 -1.78 3.26
N ILE A 39 0.73 -1.90 2.28
CA ILE A 39 0.54 -3.15 1.54
C ILE A 39 1.85 -3.55 0.86
N ALA A 40 2.49 -2.62 0.16
CA ALA A 40 3.76 -2.89 -0.52
C ALA A 40 4.84 -3.34 0.47
N THR A 41 4.94 -2.67 1.62
CA THR A 41 5.92 -3.01 2.65
C THR A 41 5.67 -4.41 3.20
N ASN A 42 4.41 -4.75 3.50
CA ASN A 42 4.08 -6.07 4.01
C ASN A 42 4.39 -7.17 2.99
N LEU A 43 4.06 -6.93 1.72
CA LEU A 43 4.38 -7.89 0.66
C LEU A 43 5.88 -8.08 0.49
N ALA A 44 6.67 -7.01 0.60
CA ALA A 44 8.12 -7.08 0.48
C ALA A 44 8.75 -7.87 1.64
N SER A 45 8.19 -7.73 2.85
CA SER A 45 8.74 -8.39 4.04
C SER A 45 8.33 -9.85 4.15
N ASP A 46 7.05 -10.15 3.93
CA ASP A 46 6.46 -11.45 4.26
C ASP A 46 5.94 -12.21 3.04
N SER A 47 6.02 -11.62 1.86
CA SER A 47 5.44 -12.15 0.62
C SER A 47 3.91 -12.29 0.69
N LYS A 48 3.29 -11.85 1.76
CA LYS A 48 1.85 -11.88 1.99
C LYS A 48 1.41 -10.62 2.72
N CYS A 49 0.21 -10.20 2.42
CA CYS A 49 -0.45 -9.12 3.15
C CYS A 49 -1.92 -9.47 3.29
N ASN A 50 -2.34 -9.86 4.50
CA ASN A 50 -3.76 -10.05 4.74
C ASN A 50 -4.35 -8.78 5.38
N ILE A 51 -5.68 -8.71 5.40
CA ILE A 51 -6.37 -7.51 5.90
C ILE A 51 -6.08 -7.29 7.38
N THR A 52 -6.02 -8.35 8.19
CA THR A 52 -5.71 -8.22 9.61
C THR A 52 -4.35 -7.59 9.85
N ASP A 53 -3.34 -8.06 9.11
CA ASP A 53 -1.99 -7.49 9.20
C ASP A 53 -1.97 -6.03 8.74
N LEU A 54 -2.71 -5.72 7.70
CA LEU A 54 -2.80 -4.35 7.19
C LEU A 54 -3.42 -3.40 8.22
N ILE A 55 -4.48 -3.84 8.88
CA ILE A 55 -5.12 -3.04 9.94
C ILE A 55 -4.13 -2.80 11.06
N SER A 56 -3.42 -3.84 11.51
CA SER A 56 -2.44 -3.73 12.59
C SER A 56 -1.27 -2.82 12.23
N SER A 57 -0.72 -2.96 11.03
CA SER A 57 0.50 -2.23 10.65
C SER A 57 0.22 -0.80 10.18
N SER A 58 -0.97 -0.53 9.66
CA SER A 58 -1.29 0.82 9.14
C SER A 58 -1.73 1.78 10.23
N GLY A 59 -2.30 1.28 11.32
CA GLY A 59 -2.86 2.10 12.38
C GLY A 59 -4.24 2.69 12.06
N PHE A 60 -4.85 2.32 10.96
CA PHE A 60 -6.18 2.79 10.59
C PHE A 60 -7.26 1.82 11.06
N SER A 61 -8.49 2.32 11.20
CA SER A 61 -9.64 1.49 11.57
C SER A 61 -10.01 0.52 10.44
N ARG A 62 -10.67 -0.56 10.82
CA ARG A 62 -11.16 -1.56 9.85
C ARG A 62 -12.02 -0.93 8.77
N SER A 63 -12.94 -0.01 9.15
CA SER A 63 -13.83 0.63 8.18
C SER A 63 -13.07 1.49 7.19
N THR A 64 -12.06 2.23 7.63
CA THR A 64 -11.21 3.04 6.75
C THR A 64 -10.45 2.15 5.78
N ILE A 65 -9.88 1.05 6.28
CA ILE A 65 -9.15 0.09 5.44
C ILE A 65 -10.07 -0.48 4.36
N TYR A 66 -11.23 -1.02 4.73
CA TYR A 66 -12.15 -1.63 3.75
C TYR A 66 -12.63 -0.62 2.71
N LYS A 67 -12.95 0.59 3.12
CA LYS A 67 -13.37 1.64 2.20
C LYS A 67 -12.28 1.94 1.17
N THR A 68 -11.04 2.07 1.63
CA THR A 68 -9.91 2.37 0.77
C THR A 68 -9.59 1.21 -0.15
N LEU A 69 -9.61 -0.03 0.37
CA LEU A 69 -9.35 -1.22 -0.44
C LEU A 69 -10.39 -1.39 -1.55
N LYS A 70 -11.65 -1.11 -1.25
CA LYS A 70 -12.69 -1.18 -2.27
C LYS A 70 -12.45 -0.20 -3.40
N LYS A 71 -12.01 1.00 -3.06
CA LYS A 71 -11.62 2.00 -4.06
C LYS A 71 -10.47 1.50 -4.92
N PHE A 72 -9.42 0.96 -4.29
CA PHE A 72 -8.25 0.43 -5.01
C PHE A 72 -8.64 -0.73 -5.91
N GLU A 73 -9.49 -1.63 -5.43
CA GLU A 73 -9.96 -2.77 -6.21
C GLU A 73 -10.75 -2.30 -7.44
N THR A 74 -11.64 -1.34 -7.25
CA THR A 74 -12.43 -0.77 -8.34
C THR A 74 -11.55 -0.11 -9.40
N GLN A 75 -10.43 0.48 -8.99
CA GLN A 75 -9.47 1.11 -9.90
C GLN A 75 -8.48 0.12 -10.52
N GLY A 76 -8.56 -1.15 -10.16
CA GLY A 76 -7.67 -2.17 -10.68
C GLY A 76 -6.25 -2.12 -10.11
N LEU A 77 -6.07 -1.52 -8.93
CA LEU A 77 -4.75 -1.35 -8.32
C LEU A 77 -4.37 -2.52 -7.41
N ILE A 78 -5.35 -3.20 -6.85
CA ILE A 78 -5.12 -4.34 -5.97
C ILE A 78 -6.05 -5.49 -6.35
N LYS A 79 -5.63 -6.68 -5.93
CA LYS A 79 -6.42 -7.89 -6.02
C LYS A 79 -6.67 -8.38 -4.60
N MET A 80 -7.92 -8.74 -4.31
CA MET A 80 -8.31 -9.29 -3.01
C MET A 80 -8.75 -10.73 -3.22
N GLU A 81 -8.08 -11.67 -2.56
CA GLU A 81 -8.46 -13.08 -2.61
C GLU A 81 -8.81 -13.56 -1.22
N GLN A 82 -9.95 -14.24 -1.11
CA GLN A 82 -10.37 -14.82 0.16
C GLN A 82 -9.39 -15.92 0.55
N SER A 83 -8.97 -15.92 1.83
CA SER A 83 -8.04 -16.92 2.34
C SER A 83 -8.66 -18.31 2.31
N PHE A 84 -7.84 -19.28 1.92
CA PHE A 84 -8.22 -20.67 1.96
C PHE A 84 -8.37 -21.09 3.42
N GLY A 85 -9.56 -21.51 3.80
CA GLY A 85 -9.84 -21.99 5.15
C GLY A 85 -10.42 -20.96 6.12
N ASP A 86 -10.29 -19.68 5.84
CA ASP A 86 -10.90 -18.62 6.65
C ASP A 86 -11.60 -17.60 5.76
N LYS A 87 -12.92 -17.71 5.72
CA LYS A 87 -13.76 -16.87 4.85
C LYS A 87 -13.80 -15.40 5.25
N ARG A 88 -13.31 -15.05 6.45
CA ARG A 88 -13.27 -13.66 6.91
C ARG A 88 -11.96 -12.98 6.56
N GLU A 89 -10.97 -13.74 6.14
CA GLU A 89 -9.65 -13.22 5.86
C GLU A 89 -9.44 -13.10 4.36
N PHE A 90 -8.82 -11.99 3.94
CA PHE A 90 -8.47 -11.73 2.55
C PHE A 90 -6.99 -11.46 2.44
N ASN A 91 -6.38 -12.04 1.41
CA ASN A 91 -5.02 -11.73 1.03
C ASN A 91 -5.04 -10.67 -0.06
N LEU A 92 -4.12 -9.72 0.06
CA LEU A 92 -4.03 -8.59 -0.84
C LEU A 92 -2.78 -8.72 -1.69
N ASP A 93 -2.90 -8.29 -2.95
CA ASP A 93 -1.75 -8.19 -3.85
C ASP A 93 -1.88 -6.90 -4.64
N LEU A 94 -0.73 -6.36 -5.05
CA LEU A 94 -0.70 -5.18 -5.90
C LEU A 94 -0.71 -5.61 -7.35
N ILE A 95 -1.53 -4.95 -8.14
CA ILE A 95 -1.57 -5.18 -9.58
C ILE A 95 -0.67 -4.14 -10.22
N THR A 96 0.38 -4.60 -10.88
CA THR A 96 1.30 -3.76 -11.66
C THR A 96 1.17 -4.18 -13.11
N ALA A 97 0.69 -3.28 -13.91
CA ALA A 97 0.51 -3.57 -15.33
C ALA A 97 1.85 -3.68 -16.04
#